data_75c60c1ec927a16f17f92070bd167907
#
_entry.id   75c60c1ec927a16f17f92070bd167907
#
_cell.length_a   1.000
_cell.length_b   1.000
_cell.length_c   1.000
_cell.angle_alpha   90.00
_cell.angle_beta   90.00
_cell.angle_gamma   90.00
#
_symmetry.space_group_name_H-M   'P 1'
#
loop_
_entity.id
_entity.type
_entity.pdbx_description
1 polymer ?
#
loop_
_entity_poly.entity_id
_entity_poly.type
_entity_poly.pdbx_seq_one_letter_code
_entity_poly.pdbx_strand_id
1 'polypeptide(L)'
;MCGYFREVPKLSILPEVLLIMLLSSLLSSLVNAIFVYFFQSVDSLGKFATIVGTASGFLVGTYVPLGVLPDFAQLLMKCTPATYIAALYRQVLMKEALSETFKGQDNLLQEFQEKMGVQLKWQGLLTKENTYLIVLGGILLTSILWIVLVKRTSQKK
;
A
#
# COMPACT_ATOMS: atom_id res chain seq x y z
N MET A 1 -10.90 -17.39 27.07
CA MET A 1 -10.31 -16.37 26.16
C MET A 1 -10.26 -16.83 24.69
N CYS A 2 -11.21 -17.64 24.21
CA CYS A 2 -11.19 -18.25 22.86
C CYS A 2 -12.43 -17.90 22.00
N GLY A 3 -13.11 -16.78 22.24
CA GLY A 3 -14.34 -16.40 21.54
C GLY A 3 -14.21 -15.32 20.47
N TYR A 4 -13.08 -14.65 20.34
CA TYR A 4 -12.94 -13.43 19.53
C TYR A 4 -12.57 -13.64 18.05
N PHE A 5 -12.23 -14.86 17.65
CA PHE A 5 -11.76 -15.14 16.28
C PHE A 5 -12.82 -15.82 15.38
N ARG A 6 -14.08 -15.71 15.68
CA ARG A 6 -15.16 -16.40 14.92
C ARG A 6 -16.00 -15.48 14.04
N GLU A 7 -15.62 -14.23 13.87
CA GLU A 7 -16.26 -13.36 12.87
C GLU A 7 -15.51 -13.50 11.55
N VAL A 8 -16.04 -14.38 10.72
CA VAL A 8 -15.69 -14.44 9.30
C VAL A 8 -15.98 -13.05 8.71
N PRO A 9 -15.04 -12.43 7.94
CA PRO A 9 -15.29 -11.15 7.30
C PRO A 9 -16.63 -11.19 6.59
N LYS A 10 -17.49 -10.20 6.83
CA LYS A 10 -18.82 -10.17 6.22
C LYS A 10 -18.68 -10.31 4.70
N LEU A 11 -19.48 -11.16 4.10
CA LEU A 11 -19.46 -11.41 2.65
C LEU A 11 -19.59 -10.11 1.83
N SER A 12 -20.13 -9.06 2.45
CA SER A 12 -20.30 -7.74 1.85
C SER A 12 -19.00 -6.99 1.55
N ILE A 13 -17.90 -7.27 2.27
CA ILE A 13 -16.60 -6.63 2.01
C ILE A 13 -15.73 -7.41 1.01
N LEU A 14 -16.13 -8.64 0.69
CA LEU A 14 -15.37 -9.51 -0.21
C LEU A 14 -15.11 -8.90 -1.59
N PRO A 15 -16.10 -8.31 -2.30
CA PRO A 15 -15.84 -7.72 -3.62
C PRO A 15 -14.85 -6.55 -3.55
N GLU A 16 -14.88 -5.76 -2.48
CA GLU A 16 -13.94 -4.66 -2.29
C GLU A 16 -12.53 -5.16 -2.01
N VAL A 17 -12.38 -6.20 -1.20
CA VAL A 17 -11.08 -6.84 -0.96
C VAL A 17 -10.51 -7.43 -2.26
N LEU A 18 -11.34 -8.11 -3.07
CA LEU A 18 -10.92 -8.64 -4.37
C LEU A 18 -10.47 -7.53 -5.32
N LEU A 19 -11.17 -6.39 -5.34
CA LEU A 19 -10.76 -5.23 -6.12
C LEU A 19 -9.38 -4.72 -5.70
N ILE A 20 -9.13 -4.57 -4.39
CA ILE A 20 -7.83 -4.15 -3.87
C ILE A 20 -6.75 -5.18 -4.21
N MET A 21 -7.05 -6.47 -4.16
CA MET A 21 -6.13 -7.54 -4.57
C MET A 21 -5.74 -7.42 -6.05
N LEU A 22 -6.68 -7.18 -6.93
CA LEU A 22 -6.42 -6.97 -8.36
C LEU A 22 -5.54 -5.72 -8.60
N LEU A 23 -5.88 -4.60 -7.98
CA LEU A 23 -5.11 -3.36 -8.10
C LEU A 23 -3.68 -3.52 -7.56
N SER A 24 -3.52 -4.20 -6.41
CA SER A 24 -2.20 -4.46 -5.82
C SER A 24 -1.35 -5.38 -6.69
N SER A 25 -1.95 -6.42 -7.27
CA SER A 25 -1.28 -7.34 -8.18
C SER A 25 -0.81 -6.63 -9.46
N LEU A 26 -1.67 -5.81 -10.06
CA LEU A 26 -1.31 -5.01 -11.24
C LEU A 26 -0.15 -4.05 -10.95
N LEU A 27 -0.27 -3.26 -9.88
CA LEU A 27 0.77 -2.30 -9.51
C LEU A 27 2.11 -2.99 -9.22
N SER A 28 2.08 -4.08 -8.45
CA SER A 28 3.29 -4.85 -8.13
C SER A 28 3.94 -5.46 -9.37
N SER A 29 3.13 -5.99 -10.29
CA SER A 29 3.64 -6.56 -11.55
C SER A 29 4.33 -5.50 -12.41
N LEU A 30 3.73 -4.32 -12.54
CA LEU A 30 4.31 -3.20 -13.31
C LEU A 30 5.61 -2.70 -12.69
N VAL A 31 5.64 -2.53 -11.37
CA VAL A 31 6.84 -2.12 -10.65
C VAL A 31 7.96 -3.16 -10.81
N ASN A 32 7.65 -4.46 -10.65
CA ASN A 32 8.61 -5.52 -10.87
C ASN A 32 9.12 -5.55 -12.32
N ALA A 33 8.26 -5.37 -13.32
CA ALA A 33 8.66 -5.31 -14.72
C ALA A 33 9.68 -4.19 -14.98
N ILE A 34 9.47 -3.00 -14.38
CA ILE A 34 10.39 -1.88 -14.46
C ILE A 34 11.74 -2.25 -13.82
N PHE A 35 11.75 -2.88 -12.64
CA PHE A 35 13.01 -3.30 -12.00
C PHE A 35 13.76 -4.32 -12.85
N VAL A 36 13.08 -5.36 -13.34
CA VAL A 36 13.70 -6.38 -14.22
C VAL A 36 14.33 -5.75 -15.44
N TYR A 37 13.74 -4.69 -16.00
CA TYR A 37 14.30 -3.97 -17.14
C TYR A 37 15.67 -3.33 -16.85
N PHE A 38 15.89 -2.84 -15.62
CA PHE A 38 17.14 -2.21 -15.23
C PHE A 38 18.26 -3.19 -14.84
N PHE A 39 17.91 -4.40 -14.41
CA PHE A 39 18.88 -5.39 -13.99
C PHE A 39 19.30 -6.31 -15.14
N GLN A 40 20.60 -6.41 -15.40
CA GLN A 40 21.15 -7.24 -16.47
C GLN A 40 21.49 -8.67 -16.03
N SER A 41 21.49 -8.95 -14.73
CA SER A 41 21.76 -10.27 -14.19
C SER A 41 20.74 -10.70 -13.15
N VAL A 42 20.43 -12.00 -13.14
CA VAL A 42 19.51 -12.62 -12.17
C VAL A 42 20.04 -12.48 -10.73
N ASP A 43 21.37 -12.59 -10.55
CA ASP A 43 22.01 -12.46 -9.23
C ASP A 43 21.85 -11.05 -8.66
N SER A 44 22.04 -10.02 -9.46
CA SER A 44 21.84 -8.62 -9.05
C SER A 44 20.39 -8.34 -8.72
N LEU A 45 19.46 -8.86 -9.53
CA LEU A 45 18.01 -8.75 -9.27
C LEU A 45 17.63 -9.45 -7.97
N GLY A 46 18.17 -10.65 -7.70
CA GLY A 46 17.91 -11.40 -6.47
C GLY A 46 18.38 -10.66 -5.21
N LYS A 47 19.60 -10.09 -5.24
CA LYS A 47 20.12 -9.27 -4.14
C LYS A 47 19.25 -8.04 -3.88
N PHE A 48 18.86 -7.35 -4.94
CA PHE A 48 17.94 -6.20 -4.84
C PHE A 48 16.58 -6.61 -4.29
N ALA A 49 15.99 -7.69 -4.79
CA ALA A 49 14.70 -8.20 -4.31
C ALA A 49 14.73 -8.55 -2.82
N THR A 50 15.83 -9.10 -2.32
CA THR A 50 16.02 -9.40 -0.90
C THR A 50 16.02 -8.12 -0.06
N ILE A 51 16.74 -7.09 -0.49
CA ILE A 51 16.79 -5.78 0.21
C ILE A 51 15.40 -5.14 0.23
N VAL A 52 14.73 -5.08 -0.93
CA VAL A 52 13.38 -4.51 -1.06
C VAL A 52 12.36 -5.31 -0.25
N GLY A 53 12.44 -6.64 -0.28
CA GLY A 53 11.56 -7.51 0.50
C GLY A 53 11.69 -7.29 2.00
N THR A 54 12.92 -7.18 2.50
CA THR A 54 13.18 -6.88 3.91
C THR A 54 12.71 -5.46 4.28
N ALA A 55 13.00 -4.48 3.45
CA ALA A 55 12.60 -3.09 3.68
C ALA A 55 11.08 -2.88 3.57
N SER A 56 10.38 -3.68 2.76
CA SER A 56 8.95 -3.50 2.50
C SER A 56 8.09 -3.59 3.76
N GLY A 57 8.44 -4.47 4.70
CA GLY A 57 7.75 -4.58 5.98
C GLY A 57 7.81 -3.30 6.83
N PHE A 58 8.92 -2.58 6.75
CA PHE A 58 9.05 -1.26 7.38
C PHE A 58 8.31 -0.19 6.59
N LEU A 59 8.50 -0.15 5.26
CA LEU A 59 7.90 0.85 4.37
C LEU A 59 6.36 0.80 4.36
N VAL A 60 5.77 -0.37 4.57
CA VAL A 60 4.32 -0.56 4.62
C VAL A 60 3.75 -0.30 6.04
N GLY A 61 4.61 -0.13 7.04
CA GLY A 61 4.19 0.07 8.43
C GLY A 61 3.63 -1.19 9.08
N THR A 62 4.16 -2.37 8.70
CA THR A 62 3.75 -3.65 9.30
C THR A 62 4.45 -3.88 10.62
N TYR A 63 5.75 -3.56 10.70
CA TYR A 63 6.54 -3.77 11.91
C TYR A 63 6.48 -2.58 12.87
N VAL A 64 6.42 -1.36 12.33
CA VAL A 64 6.41 -0.14 13.13
C VAL A 64 5.25 0.75 12.65
N PRO A 65 4.38 1.20 13.56
CA PRO A 65 3.30 2.12 13.21
C PRO A 65 3.83 3.43 12.63
N LEU A 66 3.12 3.98 11.64
CA LEU A 66 3.55 5.17 10.90
C LEU A 66 3.83 6.37 11.81
N GLY A 67 2.97 6.59 12.81
CA GLY A 67 3.04 7.75 13.70
C GLY A 67 4.17 7.71 14.73
N VAL A 68 4.91 6.61 14.85
CA VAL A 68 6.06 6.47 15.76
C VAL A 68 7.38 6.79 15.03
N LEU A 69 7.35 6.83 13.70
CA LEU A 69 8.53 7.05 12.89
C LEU A 69 8.87 8.54 12.76
N PRO A 70 10.16 8.89 12.64
CA PRO A 70 10.57 10.25 12.34
C PRO A 70 10.03 10.72 10.97
N ASP A 71 9.83 12.01 10.80
CA ASP A 71 9.19 12.61 9.62
C ASP A 71 9.82 12.18 8.28
N PHE A 72 11.14 12.03 8.26
CA PHE A 72 11.86 11.52 7.08
C PHE A 72 11.42 10.10 6.68
N ALA A 73 11.27 9.20 7.66
CA ALA A 73 10.83 7.83 7.39
C ALA A 73 9.36 7.80 6.97
N GLN A 74 8.51 8.62 7.59
CA GLN A 74 7.11 8.78 7.17
C GLN A 74 7.01 9.28 5.71
N LEU A 75 7.88 10.22 5.31
CA LEU A 75 7.92 10.73 3.93
C LEU A 75 8.28 9.61 2.94
N LEU A 76 9.32 8.82 3.24
CA LEU A 76 9.70 7.67 2.41
C LEU A 76 8.56 6.66 2.25
N MET A 77 7.85 6.36 3.34
CA MET A 77 6.70 5.47 3.30
C MET A 77 5.58 6.05 2.41
N LYS A 78 5.28 7.34 2.55
CA LYS A 78 4.27 8.03 1.73
C LYS A 78 4.64 8.09 0.24
N CYS A 79 5.92 8.07 -0.10
CA CYS A 79 6.39 7.96 -1.49
C CYS A 79 6.27 6.54 -2.06
N THR A 80 6.01 5.54 -1.21
CA THR A 80 5.94 4.13 -1.63
C THR A 80 4.50 3.74 -1.98
N PRO A 81 4.22 3.27 -3.21
CA PRO A 81 2.85 2.88 -3.61
C PRO A 81 2.24 1.79 -2.74
N ALA A 82 3.06 0.88 -2.22
CA ALA A 82 2.62 -0.21 -1.34
C ALA A 82 1.97 0.29 -0.04
N THR A 83 2.38 1.45 0.47
CA THR A 83 1.80 2.06 1.68
C THR A 83 0.32 2.42 1.48
N TYR A 84 -0.06 2.90 0.31
CA TYR A 84 -1.45 3.24 -0.01
C TYR A 84 -2.32 1.98 -0.16
N ILE A 85 -1.77 0.92 -0.74
CA ILE A 85 -2.45 -0.38 -0.81
C ILE A 85 -2.69 -0.94 0.59
N ALA A 86 -1.68 -0.90 1.47
CA ALA A 86 -1.83 -1.33 2.84
C ALA A 86 -2.85 -0.48 3.62
N ALA A 87 -2.87 0.83 3.39
CA ALA A 87 -3.88 1.71 3.98
C ALA A 87 -5.30 1.34 3.50
N LEU A 88 -5.49 1.03 2.21
CA LEU A 88 -6.78 0.55 1.70
C LEU A 88 -7.24 -0.75 2.38
N TYR A 89 -6.35 -1.73 2.51
CA TYR A 89 -6.68 -2.96 3.23
C TYR A 89 -7.08 -2.68 4.68
N ARG A 90 -6.34 -1.82 5.38
CA ARG A 90 -6.66 -1.43 6.75
C ARG A 90 -8.01 -0.72 6.84
N GLN A 91 -8.29 0.21 5.92
CA GLN A 91 -9.57 0.94 5.88
C GLN A 91 -10.76 0.02 5.65
N VAL A 92 -10.62 -1.01 4.83
CA VAL A 92 -11.70 -1.95 4.53
C VAL A 92 -11.86 -2.98 5.64
N LEU A 93 -10.77 -3.64 6.05
CA LEU A 93 -10.82 -4.76 6.99
C LEU A 93 -11.06 -4.32 8.45
N MET A 94 -10.54 -3.15 8.84
CA MET A 94 -10.68 -2.65 10.22
C MET A 94 -11.91 -1.76 10.44
N LYS A 95 -12.68 -1.46 9.40
CA LYS A 95 -13.80 -0.49 9.47
C LYS A 95 -14.79 -0.82 10.59
N GLU A 96 -15.25 -2.05 10.67
CA GLU A 96 -16.24 -2.48 11.67
C GLU A 96 -15.64 -2.48 13.08
N ALA A 97 -14.47 -3.10 13.23
CA ALA A 97 -13.79 -3.16 14.54
C ALA A 97 -13.50 -1.76 15.10
N LEU A 98 -13.07 -0.83 14.25
CA LEU A 98 -12.81 0.56 14.66
C LEU A 98 -14.11 1.29 15.04
N SER A 99 -15.16 1.11 14.25
CA SER A 99 -16.46 1.74 14.54
C SER A 99 -17.11 1.23 15.84
N GLU A 100 -16.84 -0.01 16.21
CA GLU A 100 -17.33 -0.58 17.47
C GLU A 100 -16.48 -0.17 18.66
N THR A 101 -15.17 -0.19 18.51
CA THR A 101 -14.22 0.13 19.59
C THR A 101 -14.25 1.60 20.00
N PHE A 102 -14.40 2.50 19.01
CA PHE A 102 -14.32 3.96 19.22
C PHE A 102 -15.70 4.64 19.14
N LYS A 103 -16.80 3.94 19.48
CA LYS A 103 -18.15 4.54 19.50
C LYS A 103 -18.19 5.79 20.38
N GLY A 104 -18.49 6.94 19.75
CA GLY A 104 -18.61 8.23 20.45
C GLY A 104 -17.28 8.91 20.79
N GLN A 105 -16.16 8.43 20.26
CA GLN A 105 -14.81 8.98 20.52
C GLN A 105 -14.09 9.31 19.19
N ASP A 106 -14.70 10.15 18.38
CA ASP A 106 -14.23 10.47 17.03
C ASP A 106 -12.79 11.01 17.00
N ASN A 107 -12.39 11.81 17.99
CA ASN A 107 -11.03 12.35 18.08
C ASN A 107 -9.98 11.25 18.29
N LEU A 108 -10.27 10.29 19.18
CA LEU A 108 -9.38 9.15 19.43
C LEU A 108 -9.33 8.21 18.22
N LEU A 109 -10.45 8.04 17.53
CA LEU A 109 -10.49 7.26 16.30
C LEU A 109 -9.59 7.88 15.23
N GLN A 110 -9.65 9.18 15.01
CA GLN A 110 -8.81 9.87 14.04
C GLN A 110 -7.32 9.76 14.39
N GLU A 111 -6.96 10.00 15.66
CA GLU A 111 -5.58 9.86 16.13
C GLU A 111 -5.05 8.44 15.95
N PHE A 112 -5.87 7.43 16.25
CA PHE A 112 -5.52 6.02 16.05
C PHE A 112 -5.32 5.71 14.56
N GLN A 113 -6.23 6.16 13.70
CA GLN A 113 -6.15 5.94 12.25
C GLN A 113 -4.91 6.58 11.63
N GLU A 114 -4.54 7.78 12.07
CA GLU A 114 -3.32 8.46 11.64
C GLU A 114 -2.07 7.70 12.12
N LYS A 115 -1.97 7.39 13.41
CA LYS A 115 -0.80 6.71 14.00
C LYS A 115 -0.59 5.32 13.43
N MET A 116 -1.65 4.56 13.21
CA MET A 116 -1.57 3.20 12.67
C MET A 116 -1.49 3.14 11.13
N GLY A 117 -1.54 4.28 10.45
CA GLY A 117 -1.48 4.33 8.99
C GLY A 117 -2.70 3.69 8.31
N VAL A 118 -3.85 3.73 8.99
CA VAL A 118 -5.15 3.39 8.38
C VAL A 118 -5.55 4.49 7.41
N GLN A 119 -5.35 5.75 7.82
CA GLN A 119 -5.47 6.91 6.96
C GLN A 119 -4.15 7.66 6.94
N LEU A 120 -3.66 7.92 5.74
CA LEU A 120 -2.42 8.67 5.55
C LEU A 120 -2.71 10.17 5.59
N LYS A 121 -1.86 10.92 6.27
CA LYS A 121 -1.98 12.38 6.35
C LYS A 121 -0.99 13.04 5.41
N TRP A 122 -1.51 13.88 4.48
CA TRP A 122 -0.74 14.80 3.65
C TRP A 122 -1.03 16.24 4.06
N GLN A 123 -2.02 16.88 3.45
CA GLN A 123 -2.59 18.18 3.86
C GLN A 123 -3.87 17.99 4.69
N GLY A 124 -4.32 16.75 4.88
CA GLY A 124 -5.46 16.26 5.62
C GLY A 124 -5.48 14.74 5.60
N LEU A 125 -6.37 14.10 6.35
CA LEU A 125 -6.54 12.65 6.32
C LEU A 125 -7.09 12.23 4.96
N LEU A 126 -6.38 11.31 4.30
CA LEU A 126 -6.80 10.77 3.01
C LEU A 126 -8.03 9.88 3.18
N THR A 127 -9.11 10.25 2.50
CA THR A 127 -10.29 9.41 2.41
C THR A 127 -10.00 8.16 1.56
N LYS A 128 -10.84 7.14 1.71
CA LYS A 128 -10.74 5.90 0.93
C LYS A 128 -10.73 6.18 -0.58
N GLU A 129 -11.60 7.05 -1.05
CA GLU A 129 -11.71 7.44 -2.47
C GLU A 129 -10.41 8.07 -2.99
N ASN A 130 -9.84 9.01 -2.24
CA ASN A 130 -8.57 9.64 -2.59
C ASN A 130 -7.41 8.63 -2.63
N THR A 131 -7.43 7.64 -1.73
CA THR A 131 -6.42 6.58 -1.72
C THR A 131 -6.53 5.69 -2.96
N TYR A 132 -7.75 5.36 -3.41
CA TYR A 132 -7.97 4.66 -4.69
C TYR A 132 -7.46 5.47 -5.88
N LEU A 133 -7.72 6.76 -5.92
CA LEU A 133 -7.24 7.64 -7.00
C LEU A 133 -5.71 7.67 -7.08
N ILE A 134 -5.04 7.71 -5.93
CA ILE A 134 -3.56 7.65 -5.88
C ILE A 134 -3.03 6.31 -6.40
N VAL A 135 -3.65 5.21 -6.02
CA VAL A 135 -3.25 3.86 -6.50
C VAL A 135 -3.48 3.74 -8.01
N LEU A 136 -4.62 4.18 -8.52
CA LEU A 136 -4.91 4.20 -9.96
C LEU A 136 -3.94 5.11 -10.72
N GLY A 137 -3.65 6.29 -10.19
CA GLY A 137 -2.64 7.20 -10.74
C GLY A 137 -1.25 6.55 -10.79
N GLY A 138 -0.87 5.82 -9.74
CA GLY A 138 0.37 5.04 -9.69
C GLY A 138 0.43 3.95 -10.77
N ILE A 139 -0.67 3.23 -10.99
CA ILE A 139 -0.78 2.21 -12.05
C ILE A 139 -0.62 2.86 -13.43
N LEU A 140 -1.30 3.97 -13.68
CA LEU A 140 -1.19 4.70 -14.95
C LEU A 140 0.24 5.18 -15.20
N LEU A 141 0.86 5.80 -14.20
CA LEU A 141 2.22 6.32 -14.30
C LEU A 141 3.24 5.21 -14.56
N THR A 142 3.16 4.11 -13.83
CA THR A 142 4.05 2.95 -14.03
C THR A 142 3.81 2.27 -15.38
N SER A 143 2.57 2.21 -15.86
CA SER A 143 2.23 1.68 -17.19
C SER A 143 2.82 2.53 -18.30
N ILE A 144 2.70 3.85 -18.20
CA ILE A 144 3.27 4.79 -19.18
C ILE A 144 4.79 4.65 -19.18
N LEU A 145 5.42 4.63 -18.01
CA LEU A 145 6.86 4.46 -17.88
C LEU A 145 7.32 3.15 -18.52
N TRP A 146 6.64 2.04 -18.27
CA TRP A 146 6.94 0.75 -18.89
C TRP A 146 6.85 0.80 -20.42
N ILE A 147 5.79 1.37 -20.98
CA ILE A 147 5.61 1.51 -22.43
C ILE A 147 6.76 2.34 -23.06
N VAL A 148 7.14 3.44 -22.40
CA VAL A 148 8.24 4.29 -22.87
C VAL A 148 9.58 3.53 -22.88
N LEU A 149 9.85 2.78 -21.82
CA LEU A 149 11.08 1.98 -21.71
C LEU A 149 11.16 0.91 -22.81
N VAL A 150 10.08 0.17 -23.04
CA VAL A 150 10.02 -0.87 -24.07
C VAL A 150 10.18 -0.27 -25.47
N LYS A 151 9.49 0.84 -25.77
CA LYS A 151 9.64 1.52 -27.08
C LYS A 151 11.08 1.99 -27.35
N ARG A 152 11.76 2.55 -26.33
CA ARG A 152 13.17 2.97 -26.47
C ARG A 152 14.10 1.82 -26.80
N THR A 153 13.85 0.64 -26.25
CA THR A 153 14.68 -0.55 -26.54
C THR A 153 14.40 -1.09 -27.94
N SER A 154 13.15 -1.06 -28.39
CA SER A 154 12.80 -1.51 -29.75
C SER A 154 13.40 -0.65 -30.86
N GLN A 155 13.65 0.65 -30.60
CA GLN A 155 14.26 1.55 -31.59
C GLN A 155 15.80 1.45 -31.67
N LYS A 156 16.44 0.76 -30.71
CA LYS A 156 17.89 0.57 -30.69
C LYS A 156 18.35 -0.75 -31.31
N LYS A 157 17.43 -1.60 -31.74
CA LYS A 157 17.68 -2.80 -32.53
C LYS A 157 17.42 -2.55 -34.01
#